data_da4e42c29ff3a7d83bc683f76d598b31
#
_entry.id   da4e42c29ff3a7d83bc683f76d598b31
#
_cell.length_a   1.000
_cell.length_b   1.000
_cell.length_c   1.000
_cell.angle_alpha   90.00
_cell.angle_beta   90.00
_cell.angle_gamma   90.00
#
_symmetry.space_group_name_H-M   'P 1'
#
loop_
_entity.id
_entity.type
_entity.pdbx_description
1 polymer ?
#
loop_
_entity_poly.entity_id
_entity_poly.type
_entity_poly.pdbx_seq_one_letter_code
_entity_poly.pdbx_strand_id
1 'polypeptide(L)'
;MEHHSDIDVREQPDEVQEYNKLLTENWDFPLIITTNVQFFESLFSNRVARCRKLHNICNSVVVFDEAQMFPPELLNPMLQMLQSLNYSFRTELLLCTATLPIFDKDLSNKNRDGQNFFCFEEPIEEVVPYDAELFAAFDKVTYHWSPLKLSTDELAEHLLQNDSFLCIVNSRKDAARIYASLKERYKGDDLIHLSRRMCALHIQNRLKEIKERLRSGQSVKVISTQLVEAGVDLDFPVVYRAMAGLDSIMQAAGRCNREGRMPVPGKVYIFRLTEERNANGELGLAQGSLEDMVDQLVRSGTPQQADIEHYYRSFYSKVRNFDAKGVAKLLWGDEDDQKERIRSLRFDYEKASDQFKYIEDHTKQIVVPYGKEGKELIEKIQRNIPLRRNDYRLLHRLSVGIYEKDYLTLGKSILSDGDGILYLTDEQYYSNDIGIDIANMNSELLIVSDGREQ
;
A
#
# COMPACT_ATOMS: atom_id res chain seq x y z
N MET A 1 19.91 -3.50 -11.44
CA MET A 1 19.98 -4.14 -10.11
C MET A 1 18.68 -3.89 -9.36
N GLU A 2 18.15 -4.89 -8.68
CA GLU A 2 16.96 -4.74 -7.83
C GLU A 2 17.40 -4.68 -6.36
N HIS A 3 16.82 -3.76 -5.58
CA HIS A 3 17.12 -3.60 -4.16
C HIS A 3 15.84 -3.35 -3.35
N HIS A 4 15.15 -4.42 -3.00
CA HIS A 4 13.95 -4.42 -2.15
C HIS A 4 13.86 -5.73 -1.33
N SER A 5 12.92 -5.81 -0.40
CA SER A 5 12.77 -6.96 0.53
C SER A 5 12.38 -8.28 -0.15
N ASP A 6 11.79 -8.23 -1.33
CA ASP A 6 11.19 -9.40 -2.00
C ASP A 6 12.05 -9.97 -3.13
N ILE A 7 13.36 -9.66 -3.15
CA ILE A 7 14.27 -10.17 -4.20
C ILE A 7 14.40 -11.69 -4.09
N ASP A 8 14.00 -12.37 -5.16
CA ASP A 8 14.26 -13.79 -5.36
C ASP A 8 15.69 -13.96 -5.93
N VAL A 9 16.68 -13.99 -5.05
CA VAL A 9 18.08 -14.26 -5.46
C VAL A 9 18.18 -15.76 -5.77
N ARG A 10 17.95 -16.10 -7.04
CA ARG A 10 18.21 -17.46 -7.55
C ARG A 10 19.64 -17.86 -7.21
N GLU A 11 19.88 -19.15 -7.05
CA GLU A 11 21.16 -19.74 -6.70
C GLU A 11 22.30 -19.22 -7.60
N GLN A 12 23.00 -18.20 -7.12
CA GLN A 12 24.22 -17.69 -7.72
C GLN A 12 25.42 -18.17 -6.87
N PRO A 13 26.61 -18.38 -7.45
CA PRO A 13 27.81 -18.68 -6.69
C PRO A 13 28.07 -17.65 -5.59
N ASP A 14 28.61 -18.08 -4.44
CA ASP A 14 28.82 -17.21 -3.26
C ASP A 14 29.63 -15.96 -3.56
N GLU A 15 30.67 -16.06 -4.40
CA GLU A 15 31.49 -14.90 -4.81
C GLU A 15 30.69 -13.83 -5.57
N VAL A 16 29.76 -14.26 -6.46
CA VAL A 16 28.88 -13.35 -7.20
C VAL A 16 27.86 -12.72 -6.28
N GLN A 17 27.40 -13.45 -5.26
CA GLN A 17 26.47 -12.92 -4.26
C GLN A 17 27.14 -11.87 -3.36
N GLU A 18 28.38 -12.06 -2.95
CA GLU A 18 29.14 -11.10 -2.14
C GLU A 18 29.43 -9.82 -2.92
N TYR A 19 29.84 -9.94 -4.18
CA TYR A 19 30.03 -8.81 -5.08
C TYR A 19 28.73 -8.01 -5.29
N ASN A 20 27.62 -8.70 -5.61
CA ASN A 20 26.31 -8.06 -5.76
C ASN A 20 25.83 -7.38 -4.47
N LYS A 21 26.17 -7.94 -3.30
CA LYS A 21 25.86 -7.32 -2.01
C LYS A 21 26.59 -5.98 -1.85
N LEU A 22 27.88 -5.93 -2.15
CA LEU A 22 28.67 -4.69 -2.08
C LEU A 22 28.13 -3.62 -3.03
N LEU A 23 27.77 -4.01 -4.26
CA LEU A 23 27.17 -3.11 -5.23
C LEU A 23 25.80 -2.61 -4.77
N THR A 24 25.01 -3.48 -4.13
CA THR A 24 23.70 -3.13 -3.55
C THR A 24 23.83 -2.13 -2.39
N GLU A 25 24.87 -2.25 -1.58
CA GLU A 25 25.12 -1.34 -0.45
C GLU A 25 25.41 0.10 -0.92
N ASN A 26 26.08 0.26 -2.05
CA ASN A 26 26.48 1.56 -2.59
C ASN A 26 25.59 2.07 -3.71
N TRP A 27 24.75 1.23 -4.30
CA TRP A 27 24.00 1.52 -5.53
C TRP A 27 24.90 1.89 -6.74
N ASP A 28 26.01 1.21 -6.85
CA ASP A 28 26.97 1.43 -7.95
C ASP A 28 26.57 0.59 -9.18
N PHE A 29 25.48 0.97 -9.79
CA PHE A 29 24.92 0.35 -11.01
C PHE A 29 24.27 1.39 -11.91
N PRO A 30 24.33 1.21 -13.24
CA PRO A 30 23.71 2.16 -14.18
C PRO A 30 22.18 2.18 -14.11
N LEU A 31 21.53 1.10 -13.68
CA LEU A 31 20.08 1.01 -13.48
C LEU A 31 19.78 0.32 -12.15
N ILE A 32 19.07 1.01 -11.28
CA ILE A 32 18.69 0.53 -9.96
C ILE A 32 17.16 0.59 -9.83
N ILE A 33 16.55 -0.52 -9.43
CA ILE A 33 15.12 -0.60 -9.08
C ILE A 33 15.03 -0.79 -7.58
N THR A 34 14.34 0.11 -6.91
CA THR A 34 14.20 0.11 -5.45
C THR A 34 12.83 0.61 -5.03
N THR A 35 12.54 0.61 -3.74
CA THR A 35 11.29 1.14 -3.19
C THR A 35 11.47 2.58 -2.71
N ASN A 36 10.39 3.37 -2.70
CA ASN A 36 10.38 4.71 -2.09
C ASN A 36 10.88 4.68 -0.64
N VAL A 37 10.48 3.66 0.13
CA VAL A 37 10.96 3.42 1.50
C VAL A 37 12.49 3.38 1.56
N GLN A 38 13.10 2.50 0.75
CA GLN A 38 14.55 2.30 0.75
C GLN A 38 15.29 3.55 0.26
N PHE A 39 14.72 4.28 -0.70
CA PHE A 39 15.28 5.52 -1.22
C PHE A 39 15.30 6.60 -0.13
N PHE A 40 14.15 6.97 0.39
CA PHE A 40 14.06 8.05 1.39
C PHE A 40 14.71 7.69 2.72
N GLU A 41 14.54 6.49 3.23
CA GLU A 41 15.22 6.07 4.46
C GLU A 41 16.75 6.02 4.32
N SER A 42 17.28 5.93 3.10
CA SER A 42 18.72 6.04 2.88
C SER A 42 19.19 7.50 2.93
N LEU A 43 18.39 8.44 2.43
CA LEU A 43 18.70 9.87 2.44
C LEU A 43 18.62 10.47 3.85
N PHE A 44 17.65 10.05 4.65
CA PHE A 44 17.45 10.54 6.02
C PHE A 44 18.21 9.72 7.08
N SER A 45 19.06 8.78 6.69
CA SER A 45 19.77 7.91 7.62
C SER A 45 21.00 8.60 8.22
N ASN A 46 21.25 8.37 9.52
CA ASN A 46 22.53 8.71 10.18
C ASN A 46 23.57 7.57 10.10
N ARG A 47 23.24 6.45 9.45
CA ARG A 47 24.12 5.29 9.34
C ARG A 47 24.94 5.37 8.07
N VAL A 48 26.28 5.42 8.22
CA VAL A 48 27.24 5.52 7.10
C VAL A 48 26.95 4.52 5.98
N ALA A 49 26.64 3.26 6.33
CA ALA A 49 26.33 2.23 5.35
C ALA A 49 25.12 2.56 4.47
N ARG A 50 24.13 3.30 4.98
CA ARG A 50 22.95 3.74 4.21
C ARG A 50 23.22 5.02 3.43
N CYS A 51 23.94 5.97 4.03
CA CYS A 51 24.26 7.27 3.41
C CYS A 51 25.18 7.16 2.18
N ARG A 52 25.95 6.07 2.03
CA ARG A 52 26.83 5.86 0.86
C ARG A 52 26.09 5.93 -0.47
N LYS A 53 24.82 5.56 -0.49
CA LYS A 53 23.98 5.59 -1.70
C LYS A 53 23.84 6.98 -2.30
N LEU A 54 23.88 8.03 -1.47
CA LEU A 54 23.80 9.41 -1.94
C LEU A 54 24.86 9.74 -3.01
N HIS A 55 26.06 9.15 -2.90
CA HIS A 55 27.12 9.34 -3.88
C HIS A 55 26.66 8.96 -5.31
N ASN A 56 25.91 7.89 -5.46
CA ASN A 56 25.43 7.40 -6.76
C ASN A 56 24.03 7.93 -7.14
N ILE A 57 23.34 8.61 -6.22
CA ILE A 57 22.12 9.35 -6.52
C ILE A 57 22.46 10.69 -7.20
N CYS A 58 23.61 11.29 -6.87
CA CYS A 58 24.08 12.52 -7.53
C CYS A 58 24.29 12.30 -9.03
N ASN A 59 23.95 13.29 -9.86
CA ASN A 59 24.02 13.24 -11.32
C ASN A 59 23.27 12.05 -11.95
N SER A 60 22.16 11.62 -11.33
CA SER A 60 21.31 10.56 -11.84
C SER A 60 19.93 11.09 -12.23
N VAL A 61 19.15 10.24 -12.88
CA VAL A 61 17.71 10.42 -13.07
C VAL A 61 16.98 9.50 -12.10
N VAL A 62 16.15 10.05 -11.23
CA VAL A 62 15.34 9.31 -10.29
C VAL A 62 13.89 9.34 -10.75
N VAL A 63 13.35 8.16 -11.04
CA VAL A 63 11.96 7.98 -11.45
C VAL A 63 11.15 7.49 -10.26
N PHE A 64 10.17 8.28 -9.83
CA PHE A 64 9.21 7.88 -8.82
C PHE A 64 7.95 7.39 -9.49
N ASP A 65 7.68 6.09 -9.38
CA ASP A 65 6.41 5.51 -9.78
C ASP A 65 5.41 5.65 -8.62
N GLU A 66 4.17 5.97 -8.94
CA GLU A 66 3.08 6.20 -7.97
C GLU A 66 3.43 7.31 -6.96
N ALA A 67 3.92 8.48 -7.44
CA ALA A 67 4.34 9.60 -6.59
C ALA A 67 3.23 10.14 -5.66
N GLN A 68 1.95 9.92 -5.99
CA GLN A 68 0.81 10.25 -5.14
C GLN A 68 0.76 9.44 -3.83
N MET A 69 1.51 8.34 -3.74
CA MET A 69 1.63 7.52 -2.53
C MET A 69 2.62 8.07 -1.50
N PHE A 70 3.18 9.25 -1.71
CA PHE A 70 4.02 9.89 -0.71
C PHE A 70 3.20 10.19 0.55
N PRO A 71 3.66 9.74 1.75
CA PRO A 71 2.89 9.94 2.97
C PRO A 71 2.77 11.44 3.31
N PRO A 72 1.54 11.97 3.45
CA PRO A 72 1.31 13.39 3.70
C PRO A 72 2.04 13.90 4.95
N GLU A 73 2.17 13.08 5.99
CA GLU A 73 2.82 13.43 7.26
C GLU A 73 4.35 13.63 7.15
N LEU A 74 4.96 13.18 6.06
CA LEU A 74 6.39 13.33 5.78
C LEU A 74 6.64 14.14 4.49
N LEU A 75 5.61 14.74 3.92
CA LEU A 75 5.69 15.33 2.58
C LEU A 75 6.66 16.51 2.54
N ASN A 76 6.63 17.42 3.51
CA ASN A 76 7.54 18.55 3.57
C ASN A 76 9.02 18.14 3.58
N PRO A 77 9.50 17.27 4.50
CA PRO A 77 10.91 16.87 4.47
C PRO A 77 11.27 16.11 3.18
N MET A 78 10.37 15.34 2.62
CA MET A 78 10.61 14.61 1.37
C MET A 78 10.78 15.58 0.19
N LEU A 79 9.86 16.51 -0.03
CA LEU A 79 9.94 17.47 -1.13
C LEU A 79 11.14 18.40 -0.97
N GLN A 80 11.47 18.86 0.24
CA GLN A 80 12.69 19.65 0.50
C GLN A 80 13.96 18.87 0.16
N MET A 81 14.01 17.57 0.50
CA MET A 81 15.15 16.72 0.15
C MET A 81 15.25 16.53 -1.37
N LEU A 82 14.15 16.30 -2.06
CA LEU A 82 14.10 16.15 -3.51
C LEU A 82 14.56 17.45 -4.20
N GLN A 83 14.07 18.60 -3.77
CA GLN A 83 14.52 19.90 -4.29
C GLN A 83 16.03 20.09 -4.07
N SER A 84 16.55 19.73 -2.88
CA SER A 84 17.98 19.82 -2.58
C SER A 84 18.82 18.90 -3.48
N LEU A 85 18.34 17.68 -3.78
CA LEU A 85 19.00 16.76 -4.72
C LEU A 85 19.05 17.34 -6.13
N ASN A 86 17.96 17.93 -6.60
CA ASN A 86 17.91 18.56 -7.91
C ASN A 86 18.86 19.76 -7.99
N TYR A 87 18.74 20.73 -7.08
CA TYR A 87 19.54 21.96 -7.10
C TYR A 87 21.04 21.75 -6.87
N SER A 88 21.37 20.96 -5.83
CA SER A 88 22.76 20.87 -5.35
C SER A 88 23.52 19.70 -5.94
N PHE A 89 22.81 18.63 -6.33
CA PHE A 89 23.44 17.37 -6.75
C PHE A 89 23.12 16.99 -8.19
N ARG A 90 22.45 17.87 -8.95
CA ARG A 90 22.10 17.67 -10.36
C ARG A 90 21.37 16.34 -10.59
N THR A 91 20.47 16.00 -9.70
CA THR A 91 19.63 14.83 -9.82
C THR A 91 18.33 15.24 -10.50
N GLU A 92 18.07 14.69 -11.67
CA GLU A 92 16.79 14.92 -12.36
C GLU A 92 15.71 14.05 -11.74
N LEU A 93 14.50 14.63 -11.59
CA LEU A 93 13.37 13.96 -10.94
C LEU A 93 12.25 13.78 -11.96
N LEU A 94 11.78 12.54 -12.11
CA LEU A 94 10.62 12.22 -12.95
C LEU A 94 9.53 11.61 -12.06
N LEU A 95 8.36 12.26 -12.02
CA LEU A 95 7.21 11.80 -11.26
C LEU A 95 6.23 11.10 -12.20
N CYS A 96 6.05 9.78 -12.03
CA CYS A 96 5.09 8.98 -12.77
C CYS A 96 3.88 8.72 -11.88
N THR A 97 2.68 9.06 -12.35
CA THR A 97 1.46 8.88 -11.57
C THR A 97 0.23 8.99 -12.47
N ALA A 98 -0.82 8.26 -12.12
CA ALA A 98 -2.14 8.40 -12.76
C ALA A 98 -2.87 9.69 -12.32
N THR A 99 -2.52 10.22 -11.15
CA THR A 99 -3.16 11.38 -10.52
C THR A 99 -2.06 12.26 -9.93
N LEU A 100 -1.59 13.25 -10.70
CA LEU A 100 -0.49 14.11 -10.28
C LEU A 100 -0.91 15.00 -9.09
N PRO A 101 -0.26 14.85 -7.92
CA PRO A 101 -0.45 15.76 -6.81
C PRO A 101 0.11 17.14 -7.12
N ILE A 102 -0.40 18.15 -6.45
CA ILE A 102 0.00 19.56 -6.63
C ILE A 102 1.25 19.90 -5.81
N PHE A 103 2.42 19.37 -6.19
CA PHE A 103 3.67 19.60 -5.46
C PHE A 103 4.36 20.94 -5.79
N ASP A 104 3.98 21.60 -6.87
CA ASP A 104 4.56 22.85 -7.40
C ASP A 104 3.63 24.06 -7.27
N LYS A 105 2.45 23.90 -6.69
CA LYS A 105 1.46 24.97 -6.59
C LYS A 105 1.29 25.42 -5.15
N ASP A 106 1.40 26.72 -4.94
CA ASP A 106 1.07 27.32 -3.66
C ASP A 106 -0.37 26.99 -3.27
N LEU A 107 -0.50 26.20 -2.23
CA LEU A 107 -1.75 25.99 -1.54
C LEU A 107 -2.00 27.19 -0.64
N SER A 108 -2.34 28.36 -1.19
CA SER A 108 -2.53 29.64 -0.49
C SER A 108 -3.39 29.60 0.76
N ASN A 109 -3.91 28.43 1.10
CA ASN A 109 -4.56 28.10 2.37
C ASN A 109 -3.54 27.39 3.27
N LYS A 110 -3.05 28.08 4.29
CA LYS A 110 -2.45 27.44 5.44
C LYS A 110 -3.37 26.29 5.89
N ASN A 111 -2.79 25.14 6.20
CA ASN A 111 -3.56 24.07 6.83
C ASN A 111 -4.27 24.62 8.10
N ARG A 112 -5.19 23.85 8.66
CA ARG A 112 -5.95 24.28 9.87
C ARG A 112 -5.07 24.78 11.02
N ASP A 113 -3.82 24.32 11.12
CA ASP A 113 -2.86 24.68 12.16
C ASP A 113 -1.90 25.80 11.73
N GLY A 114 -2.13 26.43 10.56
CA GLY A 114 -1.35 27.55 10.06
C GLY A 114 0.03 27.18 9.53
N GLN A 115 0.32 25.89 9.33
CA GLN A 115 1.59 25.42 8.77
C GLN A 115 1.60 25.55 7.25
N ASN A 116 2.74 25.93 6.72
CA ASN A 116 2.94 26.04 5.29
C ASN A 116 3.19 24.65 4.70
N PHE A 117 2.53 24.38 3.58
CA PHE A 117 2.89 23.29 2.71
C PHE A 117 4.19 23.70 1.97
N PHE A 118 5.17 22.80 1.94
CA PHE A 118 6.33 23.01 1.08
C PHE A 118 5.95 22.64 -0.35
N CYS A 119 6.16 23.55 -1.28
CA CYS A 119 6.04 23.27 -2.72
C CYS A 119 7.37 23.51 -3.41
N PHE A 120 7.57 22.86 -4.55
CA PHE A 120 8.73 23.11 -5.38
C PHE A 120 8.72 24.57 -5.87
N GLU A 121 9.90 25.20 -5.89
CA GLU A 121 10.06 26.57 -6.34
C GLU A 121 9.83 26.71 -7.85
N GLU A 122 10.29 25.70 -8.61
CA GLU A 122 10.09 25.65 -10.05
C GLU A 122 8.84 24.81 -10.37
N PRO A 123 8.07 25.20 -11.38
CA PRO A 123 6.91 24.42 -11.81
C PRO A 123 7.35 23.05 -12.36
N ILE A 124 6.51 22.04 -12.12
CA ILE A 124 6.72 20.70 -12.71
C ILE A 124 6.36 20.77 -14.20
N GLU A 125 7.33 20.44 -15.05
CA GLU A 125 7.12 20.35 -16.49
C GLU A 125 6.48 19.01 -16.85
N GLU A 126 5.36 19.04 -17.58
CA GLU A 126 4.72 17.84 -18.11
C GLU A 126 5.52 17.29 -19.30
N VAL A 127 6.06 16.08 -19.17
CA VAL A 127 6.78 15.38 -20.27
C VAL A 127 5.84 15.13 -21.45
N VAL A 128 4.59 14.78 -21.16
CA VAL A 128 3.51 14.67 -22.13
C VAL A 128 2.39 15.63 -21.68
N PRO A 129 2.26 16.79 -22.35
CA PRO A 129 1.20 17.74 -22.02
C PRO A 129 -0.19 17.09 -22.14
N TYR A 130 -1.10 17.53 -21.24
CA TYR A 130 -2.47 17.03 -21.28
C TYR A 130 -3.13 17.34 -22.64
N ASP A 131 -3.60 16.30 -23.31
CA ASP A 131 -4.38 16.36 -24.54
C ASP A 131 -5.69 15.60 -24.33
N ALA A 132 -6.81 16.33 -24.33
CA ALA A 132 -8.12 15.76 -24.07
C ALA A 132 -8.52 14.67 -25.09
N GLU A 133 -8.14 14.80 -26.37
CA GLU A 133 -8.44 13.80 -27.39
C GLU A 133 -7.62 12.52 -27.17
N LEU A 134 -6.33 12.69 -26.82
CA LEU A 134 -5.46 11.57 -26.48
C LEU A 134 -5.98 10.84 -25.24
N PHE A 135 -6.34 11.58 -24.19
CA PHE A 135 -6.87 10.96 -22.96
C PHE A 135 -8.21 10.29 -23.15
N ALA A 136 -9.12 10.88 -23.95
CA ALA A 136 -10.40 10.25 -24.29
C ALA A 136 -10.22 8.89 -25.03
N ALA A 137 -9.15 8.72 -25.79
CA ALA A 137 -8.84 7.43 -26.43
C ALA A 137 -8.48 6.32 -25.41
N PHE A 138 -8.10 6.69 -24.19
CA PHE A 138 -7.84 5.78 -23.09
C PHE A 138 -9.02 5.57 -22.13
N ASP A 139 -10.17 6.20 -22.41
CA ASP A 139 -11.40 6.01 -21.63
C ASP A 139 -11.98 4.61 -21.88
N LYS A 140 -11.52 3.64 -21.08
CA LYS A 140 -11.87 2.23 -21.20
C LYS A 140 -12.95 1.78 -20.23
N VAL A 141 -13.42 2.70 -19.35
CA VAL A 141 -14.34 2.39 -18.26
C VAL A 141 -15.44 3.42 -18.12
N THR A 142 -16.56 3.01 -17.56
CA THR A 142 -17.65 3.90 -17.13
C THR A 142 -17.78 3.86 -15.63
N TYR A 143 -17.74 5.02 -14.99
CA TYR A 143 -17.89 5.15 -13.55
C TYR A 143 -19.36 5.24 -13.15
N HIS A 144 -19.75 4.45 -12.17
CA HIS A 144 -21.07 4.47 -11.56
C HIS A 144 -20.94 4.92 -10.10
N TRP A 145 -21.10 6.20 -9.87
CA TRP A 145 -21.07 6.79 -8.54
C TRP A 145 -22.37 6.47 -7.82
N SER A 146 -22.32 5.74 -6.71
CA SER A 146 -23.48 5.44 -5.89
C SER A 146 -23.44 6.31 -4.62
N PRO A 147 -24.35 7.26 -4.46
CA PRO A 147 -24.46 8.04 -3.23
C PRO A 147 -25.05 7.22 -2.08
N LEU A 148 -25.71 6.09 -2.37
CA LEU A 148 -26.38 5.27 -1.38
C LEU A 148 -25.43 4.31 -0.69
N LYS A 149 -25.65 4.08 0.60
CA LYS A 149 -24.99 3.05 1.37
C LYS A 149 -25.67 1.71 1.13
N LEU A 150 -24.88 0.67 0.87
CA LEU A 150 -25.32 -0.70 0.70
C LEU A 150 -24.99 -1.51 1.95
N SER A 151 -25.88 -2.35 2.40
CA SER A 151 -25.55 -3.40 3.35
C SER A 151 -24.65 -4.45 2.70
N THR A 152 -23.98 -5.26 3.51
CA THR A 152 -23.17 -6.38 3.00
C THR A 152 -23.99 -7.33 2.12
N ASP A 153 -25.25 -7.55 2.47
CA ASP A 153 -26.14 -8.46 1.75
C ASP A 153 -26.60 -7.90 0.41
N GLU A 154 -26.99 -6.62 0.36
CA GLU A 154 -27.31 -5.93 -0.89
C GLU A 154 -26.12 -5.89 -1.84
N LEU A 155 -24.91 -5.61 -1.31
CA LEU A 155 -23.69 -5.66 -2.11
C LEU A 155 -23.44 -7.07 -2.66
N ALA A 156 -23.62 -8.11 -1.85
CA ALA A 156 -23.45 -9.48 -2.28
C ALA A 156 -24.41 -9.85 -3.42
N GLU A 157 -25.66 -9.41 -3.37
CA GLU A 157 -26.63 -9.59 -4.45
C GLU A 157 -26.19 -8.89 -5.75
N HIS A 158 -25.70 -7.65 -5.66
CA HIS A 158 -25.16 -6.93 -6.81
C HIS A 158 -23.93 -7.61 -7.42
N LEU A 159 -23.01 -8.08 -6.58
CA LEU A 159 -21.81 -8.77 -7.01
C LEU A 159 -22.14 -10.07 -7.77
N LEU A 160 -23.08 -10.86 -7.29
CA LEU A 160 -23.47 -12.14 -7.89
C LEU A 160 -24.19 -12.01 -9.24
N GLN A 161 -24.58 -10.81 -9.66
CA GLN A 161 -25.10 -10.57 -11.00
C GLN A 161 -24.01 -10.64 -12.08
N ASN A 162 -22.73 -10.67 -11.68
CA ASN A 162 -21.59 -10.67 -12.60
C ASN A 162 -20.88 -12.02 -12.54
N ASP A 163 -20.51 -12.55 -13.70
CA ASP A 163 -19.72 -13.79 -13.79
C ASP A 163 -18.31 -13.60 -13.25
N SER A 164 -17.70 -12.45 -13.55
CA SER A 164 -16.37 -12.09 -13.07
C SER A 164 -16.37 -10.65 -12.56
N PHE A 165 -15.78 -10.42 -11.38
CA PHE A 165 -15.65 -9.10 -10.80
C PHE A 165 -14.46 -9.01 -9.83
N LEU A 166 -13.98 -7.78 -9.63
CA LEU A 166 -13.07 -7.42 -8.55
C LEU A 166 -13.78 -6.45 -7.60
N CYS A 167 -13.93 -6.81 -6.34
CA CYS A 167 -14.46 -5.93 -5.30
C CYS A 167 -13.34 -5.55 -4.33
N ILE A 168 -13.04 -4.26 -4.23
CA ILE A 168 -11.98 -3.71 -3.38
C ILE A 168 -12.60 -2.92 -2.23
N VAL A 169 -12.21 -3.24 -1.01
CA VAL A 169 -12.67 -2.58 0.21
C VAL A 169 -11.52 -2.04 1.06
N ASN A 170 -11.83 -1.17 2.02
CA ASN A 170 -10.83 -0.43 2.79
C ASN A 170 -10.28 -1.20 4.00
N SER A 171 -10.96 -2.25 4.46
CA SER A 171 -10.54 -3.00 5.63
C SER A 171 -10.50 -4.50 5.43
N ARG A 172 -9.55 -5.16 6.10
CA ARG A 172 -9.47 -6.64 6.15
C ARG A 172 -10.73 -7.28 6.74
N LYS A 173 -11.42 -6.55 7.64
CA LYS A 173 -12.67 -7.00 8.27
C LYS A 173 -13.82 -6.99 7.27
N ASP A 174 -13.96 -5.92 6.50
CA ASP A 174 -15.03 -5.81 5.49
C ASP A 174 -14.82 -6.82 4.36
N ALA A 175 -13.57 -7.02 3.92
CA ALA A 175 -13.25 -8.05 2.93
C ALA A 175 -13.67 -9.46 3.41
N ALA A 176 -13.33 -9.82 4.64
CA ALA A 176 -13.72 -11.11 5.21
C ALA A 176 -15.24 -11.26 5.37
N ARG A 177 -15.94 -10.19 5.78
CA ARG A 177 -17.40 -10.19 5.96
C ARG A 177 -18.13 -10.36 4.63
N ILE A 178 -17.74 -9.62 3.60
CA ILE A 178 -18.34 -9.74 2.25
C ILE A 178 -18.04 -11.13 1.68
N TYR A 179 -16.81 -11.62 1.85
CA TYR A 179 -16.44 -12.96 1.40
C TYR A 179 -17.32 -14.03 2.08
N ALA A 180 -17.53 -13.96 3.39
CA ALA A 180 -18.38 -14.88 4.12
C ALA A 180 -19.83 -14.83 3.62
N SER A 181 -20.43 -13.65 3.46
CA SER A 181 -21.78 -13.46 2.93
C SER A 181 -21.93 -14.06 1.53
N LEU A 182 -20.93 -13.89 0.66
CA LEU A 182 -20.93 -14.50 -0.67
C LEU A 182 -20.78 -16.03 -0.60
N LYS A 183 -19.93 -16.56 0.27
CA LYS A 183 -19.69 -18.01 0.41
C LYS A 183 -20.94 -18.77 0.89
N GLU A 184 -21.81 -18.10 1.64
CA GLU A 184 -23.10 -18.67 2.04
C GLU A 184 -24.05 -18.81 0.85
N ARG A 185 -24.07 -17.84 -0.07
CA ARG A 185 -24.97 -17.74 -1.21
C ARG A 185 -24.44 -18.43 -2.48
N TYR A 186 -23.12 -18.51 -2.61
CA TYR A 186 -22.43 -19.00 -3.80
C TYR A 186 -21.48 -20.14 -3.46
N LYS A 187 -21.65 -21.30 -4.11
CA LYS A 187 -20.87 -22.53 -3.85
C LYS A 187 -19.81 -22.83 -4.93
N GLY A 188 -19.56 -21.90 -5.85
CA GLY A 188 -18.51 -22.05 -6.84
C GLY A 188 -17.10 -22.01 -6.23
N ASP A 189 -16.12 -22.52 -6.96
CA ASP A 189 -14.70 -22.56 -6.58
C ASP A 189 -13.91 -21.33 -7.10
N ASP A 190 -14.59 -20.44 -7.81
CA ASP A 190 -14.05 -19.24 -8.44
C ASP A 190 -14.16 -17.98 -7.56
N LEU A 191 -14.64 -18.12 -6.31
CA LEU A 191 -14.69 -17.05 -5.32
C LEU A 191 -13.40 -17.02 -4.50
N ILE A 192 -12.62 -15.94 -4.64
CA ILE A 192 -11.29 -15.79 -4.05
C ILE A 192 -11.25 -14.55 -3.14
N HIS A 193 -10.68 -14.71 -1.95
CA HIS A 193 -10.35 -13.60 -1.04
C HIS A 193 -8.87 -13.27 -1.13
N LEU A 194 -8.53 -11.97 -1.06
CA LEU A 194 -7.17 -11.45 -1.00
C LEU A 194 -7.05 -10.37 0.07
N SER A 195 -6.22 -10.60 1.07
CA SER A 195 -5.90 -9.55 2.05
C SER A 195 -4.57 -9.83 2.74
N ARG A 196 -4.04 -8.83 3.46
CA ARG A 196 -2.86 -8.99 4.31
C ARG A 196 -3.09 -9.83 5.57
N ARG A 197 -4.18 -10.60 5.65
CA ARG A 197 -4.34 -11.74 6.57
C ARG A 197 -3.66 -13.00 6.04
N MET A 198 -3.28 -13.00 4.78
CA MET A 198 -2.51 -14.05 4.12
C MET A 198 -1.04 -13.70 4.11
N CYS A 199 -0.17 -14.70 4.22
CA CYS A 199 1.26 -14.53 4.01
C CYS A 199 1.58 -14.27 2.53
N ALA A 200 2.75 -13.71 2.24
CA ALA A 200 3.14 -13.33 0.89
C ALA A 200 3.09 -14.50 -0.11
N LEU A 201 3.52 -15.69 0.31
CA LEU A 201 3.45 -16.89 -0.53
C LEU A 201 2.01 -17.27 -0.88
N HIS A 202 1.09 -17.16 0.07
CA HIS A 202 -0.34 -17.43 -0.16
C HIS A 202 -0.93 -16.42 -1.15
N ILE A 203 -0.65 -15.13 -0.96
CA ILE A 203 -1.09 -14.06 -1.87
C ILE A 203 -0.56 -14.32 -3.29
N GLN A 204 0.72 -14.66 -3.46
CA GLN A 204 1.32 -14.97 -4.76
C GLN A 204 0.61 -16.13 -5.46
N ASN A 205 0.29 -17.21 -4.72
CA ASN A 205 -0.41 -18.36 -5.27
C ASN A 205 -1.83 -18.00 -5.72
N ARG A 206 -2.57 -17.21 -4.91
CA ARG A 206 -3.92 -16.73 -5.28
C ARG A 206 -3.88 -15.79 -6.49
N LEU A 207 -2.93 -14.88 -6.54
CA LEU A 207 -2.76 -13.99 -7.69
C LEU A 207 -2.43 -14.76 -8.98
N LYS A 208 -1.64 -15.82 -8.88
CA LYS A 208 -1.35 -16.71 -10.01
C LYS A 208 -2.63 -17.40 -10.47
N GLU A 209 -3.42 -17.97 -9.57
CA GLU A 209 -4.71 -18.59 -9.87
C GLU A 209 -5.67 -17.62 -10.56
N ILE A 210 -5.83 -16.40 -10.03
CA ILE A 210 -6.68 -15.35 -10.63
C ILE A 210 -6.23 -15.04 -12.06
N LYS A 211 -4.93 -14.83 -12.27
CA LYS A 211 -4.36 -14.53 -13.60
C LYS A 211 -4.59 -15.66 -14.60
N GLU A 212 -4.46 -16.90 -14.16
CA GLU A 212 -4.70 -18.08 -15.01
C GLU A 212 -6.17 -18.19 -15.41
N ARG A 213 -7.11 -18.00 -14.46
CA ARG A 213 -8.56 -17.98 -14.74
C ARG A 213 -8.95 -16.85 -15.72
N LEU A 214 -8.48 -15.62 -15.48
CA LEU A 214 -8.73 -14.48 -16.37
C LEU A 214 -8.20 -14.72 -17.78
N ARG A 215 -6.97 -15.24 -17.92
CA ARG A 215 -6.36 -15.54 -19.22
C ARG A 215 -7.08 -16.64 -19.98
N SER A 216 -7.61 -17.63 -19.29
CA SER A 216 -8.37 -18.73 -19.89
C SER A 216 -9.84 -18.40 -20.13
N GLY A 217 -10.29 -17.20 -19.80
CA GLY A 217 -11.71 -16.80 -19.93
C GLY A 217 -12.65 -17.49 -18.95
N GLN A 218 -12.10 -18.07 -17.87
CA GLN A 218 -12.89 -18.68 -16.80
C GLN A 218 -13.41 -17.59 -15.86
N SER A 219 -14.58 -17.85 -15.25
CA SER A 219 -15.12 -16.95 -14.23
C SER A 219 -14.20 -16.85 -13.01
N VAL A 220 -14.11 -15.64 -12.46
CA VAL A 220 -13.40 -15.40 -11.20
C VAL A 220 -13.99 -14.21 -10.46
N LYS A 221 -14.31 -14.41 -9.21
CA LYS A 221 -14.93 -13.45 -8.30
C LYS A 221 -13.95 -13.13 -7.18
N VAL A 222 -13.45 -11.90 -7.14
CA VAL A 222 -12.39 -11.54 -6.18
C VAL A 222 -12.88 -10.48 -5.21
N ILE A 223 -12.73 -10.76 -3.91
CA ILE A 223 -12.87 -9.79 -2.83
C ILE A 223 -11.48 -9.46 -2.30
N SER A 224 -11.08 -8.20 -2.36
CA SER A 224 -9.74 -7.77 -1.94
C SER A 224 -9.76 -6.50 -1.10
N THR A 225 -8.68 -6.27 -0.38
CA THR A 225 -8.32 -4.94 0.12
C THR A 225 -7.51 -4.20 -0.95
N GLN A 226 -6.98 -2.99 -0.64
CA GLN A 226 -6.16 -2.18 -1.55
C GLN A 226 -4.90 -2.91 -2.10
N LEU A 227 -4.65 -4.13 -1.66
CA LEU A 227 -3.51 -4.97 -2.08
C LEU A 227 -3.36 -5.08 -3.60
N VAL A 228 -4.47 -4.98 -4.36
CA VAL A 228 -4.51 -5.16 -5.81
C VAL A 228 -4.52 -3.84 -6.59
N GLU A 229 -4.55 -2.70 -5.91
CA GLU A 229 -4.58 -1.38 -6.57
C GLU A 229 -3.25 -1.07 -7.25
N ALA A 230 -2.12 -1.34 -6.58
CA ALA A 230 -0.77 -1.12 -7.12
C ALA A 230 0.01 -2.43 -7.27
N GLY A 231 0.93 -2.47 -8.23
CA GLY A 231 1.89 -3.57 -8.39
C GLY A 231 1.32 -4.91 -8.89
N VAL A 232 0.02 -4.99 -9.19
CA VAL A 232 -0.61 -6.24 -9.66
C VAL A 232 -1.26 -6.03 -11.02
N ASP A 233 -0.93 -6.90 -11.97
CA ASP A 233 -1.50 -6.87 -13.31
C ASP A 233 -2.72 -7.80 -13.38
N LEU A 234 -3.91 -7.21 -13.26
CA LEU A 234 -5.22 -7.85 -13.33
C LEU A 234 -6.12 -7.05 -14.28
N ASP A 235 -6.98 -7.76 -15.02
CA ASP A 235 -7.93 -7.16 -15.98
C ASP A 235 -9.32 -7.78 -15.79
N PHE A 236 -10.23 -7.04 -15.14
CA PHE A 236 -11.58 -7.48 -14.86
C PHE A 236 -12.61 -6.72 -15.70
N PRO A 237 -13.74 -7.36 -16.08
CA PRO A 237 -14.81 -6.67 -16.79
C PRO A 237 -15.57 -5.68 -15.89
N VAL A 238 -15.64 -5.96 -14.60
CA VAL A 238 -16.37 -5.16 -13.62
C VAL A 238 -15.54 -5.00 -12.34
N VAL A 239 -15.44 -3.78 -11.87
CA VAL A 239 -14.75 -3.45 -10.61
C VAL A 239 -15.72 -2.73 -9.68
N TYR A 240 -15.79 -3.18 -8.43
CA TYR A 240 -16.49 -2.52 -7.34
C TYR A 240 -15.45 -1.95 -6.39
N ARG A 241 -15.54 -0.66 -6.06
CA ARG A 241 -14.61 0.01 -5.14
C ARG A 241 -15.38 0.68 -4.02
N ALA A 242 -15.11 0.31 -2.78
CA ALA A 242 -15.61 1.05 -1.64
C ALA A 242 -15.05 2.48 -1.66
N MET A 243 -15.84 3.45 -1.22
CA MET A 243 -15.45 4.87 -1.18
C MET A 243 -14.08 5.05 -0.53
N ALA A 244 -13.19 5.75 -1.22
CA ALA A 244 -11.81 6.02 -0.80
C ALA A 244 -11.36 7.37 -1.36
N GLY A 245 -10.07 7.65 -1.46
CA GLY A 245 -9.54 8.78 -2.21
C GLY A 245 -9.75 8.61 -3.72
N LEU A 246 -9.76 9.73 -4.45
CA LEU A 246 -9.92 9.72 -5.90
C LEU A 246 -8.80 8.93 -6.59
N ASP A 247 -7.57 9.08 -6.11
CA ASP A 247 -6.39 8.33 -6.55
C ASP A 247 -6.59 6.82 -6.45
N SER A 248 -7.07 6.34 -5.32
CA SER A 248 -7.35 4.94 -5.06
C SER A 248 -8.48 4.39 -5.94
N ILE A 249 -9.52 5.20 -6.18
CA ILE A 249 -10.61 4.84 -7.11
C ILE A 249 -10.09 4.73 -8.55
N MET A 250 -9.25 5.66 -8.98
CA MET A 250 -8.66 5.62 -10.31
C MET A 250 -7.70 4.44 -10.49
N GLN A 251 -6.91 4.09 -9.46
CA GLN A 251 -6.08 2.88 -9.47
C GLN A 251 -6.92 1.60 -9.57
N ALA A 252 -8.04 1.53 -8.83
CA ALA A 252 -8.99 0.42 -8.93
C ALA A 252 -9.62 0.35 -10.35
N ALA A 253 -9.99 1.49 -10.91
CA ALA A 253 -10.50 1.59 -12.28
C ALA A 253 -9.47 1.12 -13.32
N GLY A 254 -8.18 1.35 -13.09
CA GLY A 254 -7.08 0.81 -13.88
C GLY A 254 -6.95 -0.73 -13.87
N ARG A 255 -7.78 -1.44 -13.09
CA ARG A 255 -7.93 -2.90 -13.10
C ARG A 255 -9.17 -3.36 -13.87
N CYS A 256 -9.93 -2.42 -14.43
CA CYS A 256 -11.15 -2.67 -15.20
C CYS A 256 -10.90 -2.43 -16.67
N ASN A 257 -11.14 -3.42 -17.52
CA ASN A 257 -10.87 -3.36 -18.97
C ASN A 257 -9.48 -2.76 -19.28
N ARG A 258 -8.50 -3.13 -18.47
CA ARG A 258 -7.13 -2.58 -18.51
C ARG A 258 -6.50 -2.68 -19.89
N GLU A 259 -6.65 -3.84 -20.53
CA GLU A 259 -6.09 -4.11 -21.84
C GLU A 259 -6.92 -3.48 -22.99
N GLY A 260 -8.12 -2.94 -22.69
CA GLY A 260 -9.02 -2.37 -23.69
C GLY A 260 -9.56 -3.38 -24.70
N ARG A 261 -9.63 -4.67 -24.31
CA ARG A 261 -10.06 -5.75 -25.23
C ARG A 261 -11.57 -5.94 -25.26
N MET A 262 -12.29 -5.33 -24.36
CA MET A 262 -13.74 -5.45 -24.32
C MET A 262 -14.39 -4.58 -25.41
N PRO A 263 -15.46 -5.07 -26.05
CA PRO A 263 -16.19 -4.32 -27.08
C PRO A 263 -16.98 -3.13 -26.52
N VAL A 264 -17.18 -3.11 -25.20
CA VAL A 264 -17.85 -2.04 -24.45
C VAL A 264 -16.97 -1.62 -23.27
N PRO A 265 -17.07 -0.38 -22.80
CA PRO A 265 -16.33 0.05 -21.62
C PRO A 265 -16.60 -0.84 -20.40
N GLY A 266 -15.56 -1.12 -19.62
CA GLY A 266 -15.71 -1.81 -18.35
C GLY A 266 -16.52 -0.95 -17.36
N LYS A 267 -17.07 -1.56 -16.32
CA LYS A 267 -17.92 -0.86 -15.35
C LYS A 267 -17.22 -0.76 -14.00
N VAL A 268 -17.10 0.45 -13.49
CA VAL A 268 -16.55 0.73 -12.17
C VAL A 268 -17.64 1.27 -11.26
N TYR A 269 -18.02 0.49 -10.25
CA TYR A 269 -19.04 0.86 -9.28
C TYR A 269 -18.40 1.36 -8.00
N ILE A 270 -18.68 2.59 -7.60
CA ILE A 270 -18.25 3.17 -6.34
C ILE A 270 -19.40 3.06 -5.34
N PHE A 271 -19.14 2.47 -4.18
CA PHE A 271 -20.17 2.20 -3.17
C PHE A 271 -19.69 2.53 -1.77
N ARG A 272 -20.64 2.58 -0.82
CA ARG A 272 -20.39 2.69 0.62
C ARG A 272 -21.08 1.55 1.34
N LEU A 273 -20.46 1.04 2.39
CA LEU A 273 -21.10 0.07 3.27
C LEU A 273 -21.83 0.79 4.42
N THR A 274 -23.04 0.35 4.74
CA THR A 274 -23.80 0.86 5.90
C THR A 274 -23.09 0.58 7.21
N GLU A 275 -22.36 -0.53 7.27
CA GLU A 275 -21.64 -1.01 8.45
C GLU A 275 -20.20 -0.48 8.52
N GLU A 276 -19.76 0.27 7.51
CA GLU A 276 -18.45 0.89 7.51
C GLU A 276 -18.39 1.97 8.61
N ARG A 277 -17.38 1.86 9.47
CA ARG A 277 -17.11 2.93 10.44
C ARG A 277 -16.46 4.09 9.69
N ASN A 278 -16.72 5.31 10.14
CA ASN A 278 -16.01 6.48 9.64
C ASN A 278 -14.51 6.21 9.70
N ALA A 279 -13.86 6.31 8.56
CA ALA A 279 -12.42 6.12 8.49
C ALA A 279 -11.72 7.27 9.23
N ASN A 280 -10.67 6.92 9.97
CA ASN A 280 -9.79 7.88 10.63
C ASN A 280 -8.48 8.02 9.83
N GLY A 281 -7.68 9.02 10.18
CA GLY A 281 -6.38 9.27 9.55
C GLY A 281 -6.52 9.64 8.07
N GLU A 282 -5.53 9.26 7.29
CA GLU A 282 -5.40 9.61 5.87
C GLU A 282 -6.63 9.17 5.05
N LEU A 283 -7.10 7.94 5.23
CA LEU A 283 -8.29 7.45 4.53
C LEU A 283 -9.53 8.30 4.80
N GLY A 284 -9.72 8.73 6.05
CA GLY A 284 -10.85 9.61 6.41
C GLY A 284 -10.76 10.99 5.76
N LEU A 285 -9.55 11.55 5.67
CA LEU A 285 -9.29 12.81 4.95
C LEU A 285 -9.56 12.65 3.46
N ALA A 286 -9.09 11.57 2.87
CA ALA A 286 -9.27 11.26 1.46
C ALA A 286 -10.75 11.07 1.09
N GLN A 287 -11.49 10.28 1.89
CA GLN A 287 -12.94 10.10 1.72
C GLN A 287 -13.69 11.42 1.83
N GLY A 288 -13.40 12.21 2.88
CA GLY A 288 -14.06 13.51 3.07
C GLY A 288 -13.75 14.52 1.97
N SER A 289 -12.58 14.43 1.33
CA SER A 289 -12.23 15.30 0.20
C SER A 289 -12.94 14.90 -1.08
N LEU A 290 -13.14 13.60 -1.27
CA LEU A 290 -13.92 13.10 -2.39
C LEU A 290 -15.42 13.39 -2.21
N GLU A 291 -15.93 13.31 -0.97
CA GLU A 291 -17.34 13.62 -0.67
C GLU A 291 -17.76 15.02 -1.13
N ASP A 292 -16.87 16.00 -0.98
CA ASP A 292 -17.12 17.39 -1.38
C ASP A 292 -17.38 17.52 -2.90
N MET A 293 -16.96 16.56 -3.70
CA MET A 293 -17.08 16.61 -5.16
C MET A 293 -17.90 15.45 -5.78
N VAL A 294 -18.46 14.55 -4.98
CA VAL A 294 -19.24 13.40 -5.49
C VAL A 294 -20.39 13.85 -6.39
N ASP A 295 -21.16 14.90 -6.02
CA ASP A 295 -22.27 15.38 -6.83
C ASP A 295 -21.82 15.90 -8.21
N GLN A 296 -20.61 16.44 -8.30
CA GLN A 296 -20.00 16.83 -9.58
C GLN A 296 -19.65 15.59 -10.39
N LEU A 297 -18.98 14.60 -9.78
CA LEU A 297 -18.58 13.36 -10.43
C LEU A 297 -19.78 12.51 -10.88
N VAL A 298 -20.88 12.51 -10.12
CA VAL A 298 -22.16 11.89 -10.56
C VAL A 298 -22.67 12.50 -11.87
N ARG A 299 -22.48 13.81 -12.07
CA ARG A 299 -22.92 14.51 -13.29
C ARG A 299 -21.95 14.37 -14.45
N SER A 300 -20.63 14.45 -14.18
CA SER A 300 -19.59 14.37 -15.22
C SER A 300 -19.26 12.95 -15.63
N GLY A 301 -19.48 11.96 -14.74
CA GLY A 301 -19.16 10.55 -14.96
C GLY A 301 -17.68 10.25 -14.72
N THR A 302 -16.82 10.46 -15.73
CA THR A 302 -15.37 10.19 -15.65
C THR A 302 -14.63 11.36 -15.03
N PRO A 303 -13.77 11.15 -14.01
CA PRO A 303 -12.93 12.21 -13.44
C PRO A 303 -12.00 12.82 -14.49
N GLN A 304 -11.91 14.13 -14.52
CA GLN A 304 -11.02 14.89 -15.40
C GLN A 304 -9.83 15.45 -14.61
N GLN A 305 -8.82 15.98 -15.30
CA GLN A 305 -7.64 16.56 -14.65
C GLN A 305 -7.99 17.67 -13.64
N ALA A 306 -8.96 18.51 -13.97
CA ALA A 306 -9.44 19.55 -13.05
C ALA A 306 -10.06 18.98 -11.77
N ASP A 307 -10.70 17.81 -11.85
CA ASP A 307 -11.25 17.10 -10.68
C ASP A 307 -10.13 16.57 -9.79
N ILE A 308 -9.05 16.06 -10.39
CA ILE A 308 -7.86 15.57 -9.67
C ILE A 308 -7.20 16.73 -8.92
N GLU A 309 -6.99 17.86 -9.58
CA GLU A 309 -6.42 19.06 -8.94
C GLU A 309 -7.32 19.54 -7.79
N HIS A 310 -8.63 19.62 -8.01
CA HIS A 310 -9.60 20.01 -6.99
C HIS A 310 -9.57 19.06 -5.79
N TYR A 311 -9.50 17.74 -6.04
CA TYR A 311 -9.39 16.73 -5.00
C TYR A 311 -8.13 16.95 -4.13
N TYR A 312 -6.94 17.10 -4.73
CA TYR A 312 -5.71 17.30 -3.96
C TYR A 312 -5.69 18.62 -3.20
N ARG A 313 -6.28 19.69 -3.73
CA ARG A 313 -6.44 20.95 -2.98
C ARG A 313 -7.31 20.74 -1.75
N SER A 314 -8.43 20.05 -1.89
CA SER A 314 -9.31 19.71 -0.76
C SER A 314 -8.60 18.79 0.23
N PHE A 315 -7.91 17.75 -0.24
CA PHE A 315 -7.19 16.78 0.59
C PHE A 315 -6.09 17.45 1.41
N TYR A 316 -5.19 18.17 0.75
CA TYR A 316 -4.07 18.83 1.45
C TYR A 316 -4.53 19.95 2.38
N SER A 317 -5.65 20.63 2.09
CA SER A 317 -6.22 21.60 3.02
C SER A 317 -6.70 20.98 4.34
N LYS A 318 -6.98 19.67 4.36
CA LYS A 318 -7.43 18.92 5.54
C LYS A 318 -6.28 18.24 6.29
N VAL A 319 -5.11 18.09 5.67
CA VAL A 319 -3.90 17.55 6.32
C VAL A 319 -3.45 18.53 7.39
N ARG A 320 -3.30 18.04 8.63
CA ARG A 320 -2.96 18.90 9.77
C ARG A 320 -1.49 19.33 9.75
N ASN A 321 -0.61 18.40 9.42
CA ASN A 321 0.83 18.63 9.50
C ASN A 321 1.56 17.81 8.43
N PHE A 322 2.30 18.47 7.55
CA PHE A 322 3.11 17.86 6.50
C PHE A 322 4.51 17.45 6.97
N ASP A 323 4.87 17.76 8.20
CA ASP A 323 6.08 17.34 8.91
C ASP A 323 5.70 16.93 10.34
N ALA A 324 4.81 15.93 10.47
CA ALA A 324 4.22 15.53 11.74
C ALA A 324 5.26 15.11 12.79
N LYS A 325 6.43 14.66 12.34
CA LYS A 325 7.55 14.25 13.18
C LYS A 325 8.63 15.31 13.36
N GLY A 326 8.47 16.47 12.73
CA GLY A 326 9.42 17.58 12.82
C GLY A 326 10.77 17.30 12.17
N VAL A 327 10.82 16.42 11.17
CA VAL A 327 12.07 16.05 10.47
C VAL A 327 12.64 17.23 9.71
N ALA A 328 11.80 17.95 8.96
CA ALA A 328 12.21 19.17 8.26
C ALA A 328 12.73 20.22 9.23
N LYS A 329 12.04 20.42 10.35
CA LYS A 329 12.48 21.33 11.41
C LYS A 329 13.83 20.93 12.02
N LEU A 330 14.10 19.64 12.22
CA LEU A 330 15.37 19.14 12.75
C LEU A 330 16.54 19.37 11.79
N LEU A 331 16.31 19.26 10.47
CA LEU A 331 17.35 19.37 9.46
C LEU A 331 17.54 20.81 8.97
N TRP A 332 16.46 21.51 8.64
CA TRP A 332 16.54 22.85 8.05
C TRP A 332 16.20 23.97 9.03
N GLY A 333 15.55 23.68 10.17
CA GLY A 333 15.13 24.68 11.14
C GLY A 333 13.87 25.44 10.72
N ASP A 334 13.45 26.37 11.56
CA ASP A 334 12.44 27.38 11.20
C ASP A 334 13.14 28.49 10.36
N GLU A 335 12.41 29.27 9.58
CA GLU A 335 12.95 30.32 8.69
C GLU A 335 13.92 31.28 9.43
N ASP A 336 13.65 31.61 10.69
CA ASP A 336 14.46 32.49 11.52
C ASP A 336 15.79 31.82 11.96
N ASP A 337 15.79 30.51 12.19
CA ASP A 337 16.94 29.72 12.66
C ASP A 337 17.83 29.23 11.51
N GLN A 338 17.32 29.15 10.29
CA GLN A 338 17.98 28.50 9.16
C GLN A 338 19.37 29.09 8.86
N LYS A 339 19.50 30.43 8.88
CA LYS A 339 20.76 31.10 8.62
C LYS A 339 21.82 30.83 9.70
N GLU A 340 21.39 30.72 10.96
CA GLU A 340 22.30 30.42 12.09
C GLU A 340 22.71 28.94 12.08
N ARG A 341 21.81 28.04 11.79
CA ARG A 341 22.09 26.59 11.69
C ARG A 341 23.06 26.28 10.55
N ILE A 342 22.86 26.87 9.38
CA ILE A 342 23.78 26.73 8.25
C ILE A 342 25.17 27.28 8.62
N ARG A 343 25.25 28.44 9.27
CA ARG A 343 26.54 29.02 9.70
C ARG A 343 27.25 28.20 10.77
N SER A 344 26.50 27.60 11.68
CA SER A 344 27.02 26.80 12.79
C SER A 344 27.15 25.31 12.48
N LEU A 345 26.70 24.83 11.32
CA LEU A 345 26.63 23.42 10.92
C LEU A 345 25.92 22.56 11.97
N ARG A 346 24.90 23.11 12.62
CA ARG A 346 24.11 22.41 13.64
C ARG A 346 22.89 21.79 13.02
N PHE A 347 22.99 20.48 12.72
CA PHE A 347 21.90 19.68 12.22
C PHE A 347 21.69 18.48 13.12
N ASP A 348 20.45 18.23 13.51
CA ASP A 348 20.08 17.11 14.39
C ASP A 348 19.81 15.82 13.55
N TYR A 349 20.85 15.39 12.80
CA TYR A 349 20.73 14.23 11.88
C TYR A 349 20.37 12.94 12.59
N GLU A 350 20.90 12.68 13.77
CA GLU A 350 20.58 11.48 14.54
C GLU A 350 19.09 11.42 14.86
N LYS A 351 18.57 12.52 15.39
CA LYS A 351 17.18 12.63 15.76
C LYS A 351 16.25 12.61 14.55
N ALA A 352 16.64 13.29 13.45
CA ALA A 352 15.89 13.27 12.21
C ALA A 352 15.82 11.86 11.63
N SER A 353 16.93 11.10 11.66
CA SER A 353 16.97 9.70 11.22
C SER A 353 16.08 8.79 12.06
N ASP A 354 16.04 8.99 13.37
CA ASP A 354 15.18 8.19 14.27
C ASP A 354 13.69 8.51 14.06
N GLN A 355 13.39 9.76 13.74
CA GLN A 355 12.04 10.25 13.50
C GLN A 355 11.53 9.90 12.09
N PHE A 356 12.41 9.90 11.09
CA PHE A 356 12.02 9.58 9.72
C PHE A 356 11.80 8.08 9.55
N LYS A 357 10.55 7.68 9.54
CA LYS A 357 10.13 6.32 9.19
C LYS A 357 9.04 6.43 8.15
N TYR A 358 9.36 6.00 6.94
CA TYR A 358 8.45 6.05 5.79
C TYR A 358 7.20 5.20 6.03
N ILE A 359 7.37 4.03 6.64
CA ILE A 359 6.28 3.15 7.09
C ILE A 359 6.42 2.93 8.58
N GLU A 360 5.37 3.22 9.34
CA GLU A 360 5.25 2.79 10.73
C GLU A 360 4.62 1.41 10.78
N ASP A 361 5.42 0.41 11.06
CA ASP A 361 4.91 -0.95 11.25
C ASP A 361 4.57 -1.18 12.74
N HIS A 362 3.27 -1.16 13.04
CA HIS A 362 2.74 -1.48 14.37
C HIS A 362 2.28 -2.94 14.46
N THR A 363 2.79 -3.81 13.58
CA THR A 363 2.41 -5.22 13.55
C THR A 363 3.51 -6.11 14.10
N LYS A 364 3.10 -7.26 14.68
CA LYS A 364 3.98 -8.36 15.01
C LYS A 364 3.97 -9.37 13.87
N GLN A 365 5.14 -9.75 13.40
CA GLN A 365 5.28 -10.73 12.32
C GLN A 365 5.17 -12.14 12.89
N ILE A 366 4.22 -12.92 12.39
CA ILE A 366 3.95 -14.29 12.87
C ILE A 366 4.07 -15.26 11.70
N VAL A 367 4.88 -16.29 11.85
CA VAL A 367 5.02 -17.38 10.88
C VAL A 367 3.76 -18.24 10.91
N VAL A 368 3.20 -18.54 9.74
CA VAL A 368 1.94 -19.28 9.61
C VAL A 368 2.12 -20.62 8.89
N PRO A 369 1.31 -21.65 9.22
CA PRO A 369 1.43 -23.00 8.69
C PRO A 369 0.83 -23.15 7.28
N TYR A 370 1.17 -22.22 6.36
CA TYR A 370 0.65 -22.26 5.00
C TYR A 370 1.42 -23.27 4.14
N GLY A 371 0.68 -24.20 3.53
CA GLY A 371 1.26 -25.21 2.67
C GLY A 371 2.17 -26.18 3.41
N LYS A 372 2.90 -26.98 2.65
CA LYS A 372 3.89 -27.92 3.20
C LYS A 372 5.09 -27.18 3.78
N GLU A 373 5.57 -26.16 3.08
CA GLU A 373 6.74 -25.38 3.48
C GLU A 373 6.52 -24.67 4.83
N GLY A 374 5.32 -24.12 5.07
CA GLY A 374 5.01 -23.44 6.34
C GLY A 374 5.01 -24.40 7.52
N LYS A 375 4.43 -25.59 7.34
CA LYS A 375 4.42 -26.63 8.38
C LYS A 375 5.81 -27.13 8.69
N GLU A 376 6.62 -27.43 7.68
CA GLU A 376 8.00 -27.89 7.85
C GLU A 376 8.88 -26.82 8.53
N LEU A 377 8.68 -25.54 8.19
CA LEU A 377 9.42 -24.44 8.81
C LEU A 377 9.06 -24.30 10.29
N ILE A 378 7.78 -24.34 10.65
CA ILE A 378 7.32 -24.28 12.05
C ILE A 378 7.85 -25.50 12.83
N GLU A 379 7.85 -26.68 12.25
CA GLU A 379 8.40 -27.88 12.89
C GLU A 379 9.90 -27.74 13.19
N LYS A 380 10.67 -27.15 12.27
CA LYS A 380 12.09 -26.83 12.52
C LYS A 380 12.26 -25.86 13.68
N ILE A 381 11.45 -24.78 13.73
CA ILE A 381 11.48 -23.79 14.80
C ILE A 381 11.16 -24.44 16.15
N GLN A 382 10.10 -25.24 16.22
CA GLN A 382 9.67 -25.95 17.44
C GLN A 382 10.73 -26.91 17.97
N ARG A 383 11.48 -27.56 17.08
CA ARG A 383 12.57 -28.50 17.44
C ARG A 383 13.91 -27.82 17.68
N ASN A 384 13.97 -26.49 17.65
CA ASN A 384 15.21 -25.70 17.76
C ASN A 384 16.30 -26.15 16.75
N ILE A 385 15.88 -26.54 15.53
CA ILE A 385 16.81 -26.88 14.46
C ILE A 385 17.35 -25.57 13.88
N PRO A 386 18.70 -25.40 13.79
CA PRO A 386 19.30 -24.19 13.26
C PRO A 386 18.75 -23.85 11.87
N LEU A 387 18.20 -22.62 11.72
CA LEU A 387 17.68 -22.15 10.45
C LEU A 387 18.81 -21.80 9.50
N ARG A 388 18.70 -22.24 8.25
CA ARG A 388 19.61 -21.91 7.16
C ARG A 388 19.15 -20.63 6.46
N ARG A 389 20.00 -20.03 5.65
CA ARG A 389 19.68 -18.81 4.87
C ARG A 389 18.36 -18.92 4.09
N ASN A 390 18.08 -20.07 3.49
CA ASN A 390 16.83 -20.30 2.78
C ASN A 390 15.61 -20.36 3.71
N ASP A 391 15.77 -20.89 4.93
CA ASP A 391 14.69 -20.90 5.93
C ASP A 391 14.34 -19.47 6.37
N TYR A 392 15.31 -18.55 6.53
CA TYR A 392 15.04 -17.13 6.83
C TYR A 392 14.30 -16.42 5.70
N ARG A 393 14.62 -16.71 4.44
CA ARG A 393 13.87 -16.18 3.29
C ARG A 393 12.43 -16.69 3.29
N LEU A 394 12.25 -17.98 3.55
CA LEU A 394 10.94 -18.60 3.63
C LEU A 394 10.15 -18.05 4.82
N LEU A 395 10.81 -17.75 5.93
CA LEU A 395 10.22 -17.13 7.11
C LEU A 395 9.55 -15.79 6.74
N HIS A 396 10.22 -14.90 6.01
CA HIS A 396 9.62 -13.65 5.55
C HIS A 396 8.40 -13.88 4.66
N ARG A 397 8.45 -14.85 3.74
CA ARG A 397 7.34 -15.16 2.82
C ARG A 397 6.16 -15.84 3.50
N LEU A 398 6.38 -16.48 4.63
CA LEU A 398 5.37 -17.18 5.43
C LEU A 398 4.92 -16.38 6.66
N SER A 399 5.43 -15.17 6.85
CA SER A 399 5.01 -14.31 7.95
C SER A 399 3.80 -13.47 7.58
N VAL A 400 2.95 -13.21 8.58
CA VAL A 400 1.79 -12.30 8.51
C VAL A 400 1.93 -11.26 9.60
N GLY A 401 1.80 -9.98 9.22
CA GLY A 401 1.74 -8.87 10.17
C GLY A 401 0.36 -8.77 10.83
N ILE A 402 0.30 -8.90 12.14
CA ILE A 402 -0.93 -8.74 12.92
C ILE A 402 -0.81 -7.59 13.93
N TYR A 403 -1.91 -6.89 14.16
CA TYR A 403 -1.95 -5.83 15.16
C TYR A 403 -1.92 -6.39 16.59
N GLU A 404 -1.45 -5.60 17.54
CA GLU A 404 -1.36 -5.99 18.96
C GLU A 404 -2.67 -6.56 19.51
N LYS A 405 -3.81 -5.97 19.13
CA LYS A 405 -5.13 -6.47 19.53
C LYS A 405 -5.39 -7.89 19.05
N ASP A 406 -5.07 -8.18 17.79
CA ASP A 406 -5.25 -9.49 17.18
C ASP A 406 -4.25 -10.50 17.78
N TYR A 407 -3.03 -10.04 18.08
CA TYR A 407 -2.00 -10.83 18.77
C TYR A 407 -2.48 -11.26 20.17
N LEU A 408 -3.03 -10.33 20.95
CA LEU A 408 -3.58 -10.64 22.27
C LEU A 408 -4.78 -11.61 22.19
N THR A 409 -5.58 -11.52 21.14
CA THR A 409 -6.70 -12.44 20.90
C THR A 409 -6.21 -13.84 20.57
N LEU A 410 -5.18 -13.98 19.73
CA LEU A 410 -4.56 -15.27 19.39
C LEU A 410 -3.85 -15.91 20.59
N GLY A 411 -3.36 -15.10 21.53
CA GLY A 411 -2.90 -15.53 22.85
C GLY A 411 -2.00 -16.77 22.83
N LYS A 412 -2.48 -17.87 23.43
CA LYS A 412 -1.72 -19.12 23.57
C LYS A 412 -1.44 -19.88 22.26
N SER A 413 -2.14 -19.53 21.18
CA SER A 413 -1.92 -20.13 19.86
C SER A 413 -0.68 -19.58 19.15
N ILE A 414 -0.05 -18.56 19.71
CA ILE A 414 1.22 -18.02 19.25
C ILE A 414 2.29 -18.35 20.28
N LEU A 415 3.35 -19.01 19.82
CA LEU A 415 4.55 -19.26 20.63
C LEU A 415 5.73 -18.49 20.05
N SER A 416 6.73 -18.29 20.89
CA SER A 416 8.05 -17.77 20.51
C SER A 416 9.10 -18.83 20.72
N ASP A 417 10.04 -18.92 19.80
CA ASP A 417 11.27 -19.69 20.02
C ASP A 417 12.26 -18.91 20.92
N GLY A 418 13.45 -19.50 21.15
CA GLY A 418 14.52 -18.86 21.94
C GLY A 418 15.11 -17.61 21.28
N ASP A 419 14.96 -17.43 19.96
CA ASP A 419 15.47 -16.32 19.15
C ASP A 419 14.40 -15.24 18.93
N GLY A 420 13.20 -15.39 19.49
CA GLY A 420 12.11 -14.42 19.41
C GLY A 420 11.25 -14.52 18.15
N ILE A 421 11.38 -15.58 17.34
CA ILE A 421 10.52 -15.83 16.19
C ILE A 421 9.15 -16.27 16.67
N LEU A 422 8.11 -15.47 16.33
CA LEU A 422 6.73 -15.79 16.65
C LEU A 422 6.15 -16.72 15.58
N TYR A 423 5.44 -17.75 15.98
CA TYR A 423 4.78 -18.68 15.07
C TYR A 423 3.42 -19.16 15.59
N LEU A 424 2.51 -19.42 14.66
CA LEU A 424 1.18 -19.95 14.94
C LEU A 424 1.25 -21.48 15.10
N THR A 425 0.82 -21.97 16.25
CA THR A 425 0.89 -23.41 16.57
C THR A 425 -0.31 -24.20 16.08
N ASP A 426 -1.47 -23.53 16.01
CA ASP A 426 -2.72 -24.18 15.71
C ASP A 426 -3.17 -23.84 14.29
N GLU A 427 -3.22 -24.88 13.45
CA GLU A 427 -3.57 -24.76 12.02
C GLU A 427 -5.01 -24.28 11.81
N GLN A 428 -5.91 -24.44 12.76
CA GLN A 428 -7.31 -24.00 12.64
C GLN A 428 -7.45 -22.48 12.49
N TYR A 429 -6.47 -21.70 12.97
CA TYR A 429 -6.48 -20.25 12.87
C TYR A 429 -5.84 -19.71 11.58
N TYR A 430 -5.45 -20.60 10.65
CA TYR A 430 -4.99 -20.20 9.34
C TYR A 430 -5.77 -20.95 8.23
N SER A 431 -6.72 -20.26 7.64
CA SER A 431 -7.55 -20.79 6.57
C SER A 431 -6.89 -20.61 5.19
N ASN A 432 -7.03 -21.60 4.31
CA ASN A 432 -6.66 -21.45 2.90
C ASN A 432 -7.53 -20.43 2.15
N ASP A 433 -8.71 -20.10 2.66
CA ASP A 433 -9.62 -19.15 2.02
C ASP A 433 -9.28 -17.70 2.38
N ILE A 434 -9.04 -17.40 3.66
CA ILE A 434 -8.92 -16.00 4.14
C ILE A 434 -7.60 -15.67 4.86
N GLY A 435 -6.72 -16.65 5.05
CA GLY A 435 -5.51 -16.48 5.85
C GLY A 435 -5.81 -16.57 7.35
N ILE A 436 -5.23 -15.69 8.18
CA ILE A 436 -5.52 -15.68 9.63
C ILE A 436 -7.00 -15.40 9.88
N ASP A 437 -7.67 -16.35 10.51
CA ASP A 437 -9.10 -16.30 10.83
C ASP A 437 -9.33 -16.06 12.33
N ILE A 438 -9.54 -14.78 12.67
CA ILE A 438 -9.80 -14.36 14.05
C ILE A 438 -11.28 -14.51 14.42
N ALA A 439 -12.19 -14.65 13.46
CA ALA A 439 -13.62 -14.79 13.72
C ALA A 439 -13.97 -16.14 14.36
N ASN A 440 -13.27 -17.22 14.01
CA ASN A 440 -13.43 -18.51 14.65
C ASN A 440 -13.09 -18.50 16.15
N MET A 441 -12.23 -17.59 16.60
CA MET A 441 -11.87 -17.48 18.02
C MET A 441 -12.98 -16.89 18.89
N ASN A 442 -13.75 -15.94 18.34
CA ASN A 442 -14.85 -15.32 19.11
C ASN A 442 -16.01 -16.30 19.37
N SER A 443 -16.18 -17.31 18.49
CA SER A 443 -17.18 -18.36 18.69
C SER A 443 -16.79 -19.35 19.80
N GLU A 444 -15.50 -19.67 19.95
CA GLU A 444 -15.03 -20.56 21.03
C GLU A 444 -15.02 -19.87 22.39
N LEU A 445 -14.67 -18.55 22.43
CA LEU A 445 -14.73 -17.76 23.66
C LEU A 445 -16.18 -17.55 24.16
N LEU A 446 -17.15 -17.47 23.28
CA LEU A 446 -18.58 -17.39 23.62
C LEU A 446 -19.10 -18.72 24.17
N ILE A 447 -18.61 -19.86 23.65
CA ILE A 447 -19.00 -21.19 24.16
C ILE A 447 -18.41 -21.46 25.55
N VAL A 448 -17.23 -20.90 25.87
CA VAL A 448 -16.60 -21.08 27.20
C VAL A 448 -17.23 -20.17 28.25
N SER A 449 -17.83 -19.02 27.86
CA SER A 449 -18.48 -18.09 28.82
C SER A 449 -19.92 -18.53 29.22
N ASP A 450 -20.60 -19.31 28.40
CA ASP A 450 -21.94 -19.82 28.72
C ASP A 450 -21.93 -21.11 29.60
N GLY A 451 -20.75 -21.62 29.95
CA GLY A 451 -20.56 -22.83 30.74
C GLY A 451 -20.35 -22.63 32.24
N ARG A 452 -20.50 -21.41 32.79
CA ARG A 452 -20.39 -21.16 34.23
C ARG A 452 -21.50 -20.27 34.77
N GLU A 453 -22.68 -20.79 34.80
CA GLU A 453 -23.70 -20.46 35.79
C GLU A 453 -24.34 -21.78 36.23
N GLN A 454 -23.76 -22.37 37.29
CA GLN A 454 -24.42 -23.16 38.31
C GLN A 454 -23.60 -23.08 39.60
#